data_0a9642a49b715a060cfff46239b59835
#
_entry.id   0a9642a49b715a060cfff46239b59835
#
_cell.length_a   1.000
_cell.length_b   1.000
_cell.length_c   1.000
_cell.angle_alpha   90.00
_cell.angle_beta   90.00
_cell.angle_gamma   90.00
#
_symmetry.space_group_name_H-M   'P 1'
#
loop_
_entity.id
_entity.type
_entity.pdbx_description
1 polymer ?
#
loop_
_entity_poly.entity_id
_entity_poly.type
_entity_poly.pdbx_seq_one_letter_code
_entity_poly.pdbx_strand_id
1 'polypeptide(L)'
;MFVYRSRKGGSIVDQLYREHNRTIFKYIFYLVQNESVAEDLLQDTFLKAYKNYNQFRNDASELTWLRKIARNVVYDYFRRKKLIEFIPFLKSHEQTVKSDAIEFILENEERKELFDALSKLKVNHREVLILRKIEQLSIEETAQILGWNTEKVKNTQRQAINALRKIWKGVEDDE
;
A
#
# COMPACT_ATOMS: atom_id res chain seq x y z
N MET A 1 -1.59 -27.58 -17.88
CA MET A 1 -0.49 -27.06 -18.72
C MET A 1 -1.09 -26.07 -19.72
N PHE A 2 -1.26 -24.81 -19.34
CA PHE A 2 -1.77 -23.77 -20.23
C PHE A 2 -0.60 -22.95 -20.75
N VAL A 3 -0.18 -23.23 -21.98
CA VAL A 3 0.81 -22.47 -22.71
C VAL A 3 0.14 -21.20 -23.23
N TYR A 4 0.35 -20.07 -22.55
CA TYR A 4 0.01 -18.76 -23.09
C TYR A 4 1.07 -18.36 -24.14
N ARG A 5 0.65 -18.37 -25.40
CA ARG A 5 1.46 -17.99 -26.56
C ARG A 5 1.90 -16.53 -26.45
N SER A 6 3.16 -16.33 -26.12
CA SER A 6 3.87 -15.06 -26.20
C SER A 6 3.85 -14.52 -27.63
N ARG A 7 3.20 -13.38 -27.84
CA ARG A 7 3.52 -12.50 -28.99
C ARG A 7 4.55 -11.48 -28.51
N LYS A 8 5.76 -11.59 -29.05
CA LYS A 8 6.89 -10.63 -28.93
C LYS A 8 7.04 -9.93 -27.57
N GLY A 9 7.83 -10.51 -26.66
CA GLY A 9 8.46 -9.73 -25.61
C GLY A 9 7.85 -9.73 -24.21
N GLY A 10 7.19 -10.77 -23.76
CA GLY A 10 6.65 -10.88 -22.42
C GLY A 10 5.10 -10.87 -22.39
N SER A 11 4.50 -11.39 -21.32
CA SER A 11 3.05 -11.29 -21.13
C SER A 11 2.69 -9.83 -20.79
N ILE A 12 1.46 -9.40 -21.05
CA ILE A 12 0.97 -8.07 -20.68
C ILE A 12 1.20 -7.80 -19.18
N VAL A 13 1.12 -8.81 -18.36
CA VAL A 13 1.36 -8.69 -16.91
C VAL A 13 2.84 -8.51 -16.59
N ASP A 14 3.76 -9.08 -17.40
CA ASP A 14 5.19 -8.80 -17.26
C ASP A 14 5.49 -7.33 -17.58
N GLN A 15 4.77 -6.73 -18.52
CA GLN A 15 4.87 -5.30 -18.80
C GLN A 15 4.34 -4.48 -17.64
N LEU A 16 3.13 -4.78 -17.13
CA LEU A 16 2.55 -4.14 -15.95
C LEU A 16 3.49 -4.23 -14.73
N TYR A 17 4.10 -5.39 -14.53
CA TYR A 17 5.06 -5.57 -13.45
C TYR A 17 6.27 -4.63 -13.63
N ARG A 18 6.92 -4.61 -14.80
CA ARG A 18 8.07 -3.74 -15.06
C ARG A 18 7.74 -2.26 -14.88
N GLU A 19 6.56 -1.84 -15.32
CA GLU A 19 6.15 -0.44 -15.28
C GLU A 19 5.70 0.02 -13.89
N HIS A 20 5.07 -0.86 -13.11
CA HIS A 20 4.34 -0.46 -11.90
C HIS A 20 4.84 -1.09 -10.59
N ASN A 21 5.77 -2.07 -10.63
CA ASN A 21 6.19 -2.78 -9.42
C ASN A 21 6.69 -1.83 -8.31
N ARG A 22 7.53 -0.85 -8.64
CA ARG A 22 8.08 0.11 -7.67
C ARG A 22 6.98 0.96 -7.02
N THR A 23 6.02 1.42 -7.81
CA THR A 23 4.92 2.26 -7.31
C THR A 23 3.99 1.46 -6.41
N ILE A 24 3.63 0.23 -6.82
CA ILE A 24 2.78 -0.65 -6.02
C ILE A 24 3.52 -1.12 -4.76
N PHE A 25 4.82 -1.44 -4.86
CA PHE A 25 5.64 -1.78 -3.71
C PHE A 25 5.65 -0.66 -2.66
N LYS A 26 5.94 0.58 -3.07
CA LYS A 26 5.93 1.75 -2.17
C LYS A 26 4.59 1.92 -1.49
N TYR A 27 3.50 1.83 -2.24
CA TYR A 27 2.15 1.94 -1.69
C TYR A 27 1.88 0.87 -0.63
N ILE A 28 2.19 -0.40 -0.91
CA ILE A 28 2.05 -1.51 0.04
C ILE A 28 2.96 -1.28 1.25
N PHE A 29 4.24 -0.94 1.02
CA PHE A 29 5.22 -0.75 2.07
C PHE A 29 4.82 0.35 3.06
N TYR A 30 4.35 1.51 2.58
CA TYR A 30 3.83 2.55 3.46
C TYR A 30 2.63 2.10 4.29
N LEU A 31 1.81 1.15 3.78
CA LEU A 31 0.67 0.61 4.51
C LEU A 31 1.07 -0.40 5.57
N VAL A 32 1.93 -1.38 5.23
CA VAL A 32 2.27 -2.50 6.13
C VAL A 32 3.49 -2.24 6.99
N GLN A 33 4.39 -1.36 6.55
CA GLN A 33 5.61 -0.93 7.24
C GLN A 33 6.57 -2.08 7.60
N ASN A 34 6.53 -3.11 6.82
CA ASN A 34 7.44 -4.24 6.87
C ASN A 34 7.77 -4.64 5.44
N GLU A 35 9.04 -4.69 5.11
CA GLU A 35 9.52 -4.88 3.75
C GLU A 35 9.25 -6.28 3.24
N SER A 36 9.63 -7.30 3.99
CA SER A 36 9.41 -8.70 3.59
C SER A 36 7.92 -8.97 3.34
N VAL A 37 7.06 -8.44 4.22
CA VAL A 37 5.60 -8.49 4.04
C VAL A 37 5.18 -7.73 2.77
N ALA A 38 5.77 -6.56 2.52
CA ALA A 38 5.42 -5.76 1.33
C ALA A 38 5.81 -6.49 0.03
N GLU A 39 6.95 -7.18 0.00
CA GLU A 39 7.38 -8.00 -1.14
C GLU A 39 6.43 -9.16 -1.39
N ASP A 40 6.03 -9.89 -0.35
CA ASP A 40 5.08 -11.00 -0.47
C ASP A 40 3.73 -10.50 -1.00
N LEU A 41 3.23 -9.38 -0.45
CA LEU A 41 1.94 -8.81 -0.89
C LEU A 41 2.04 -8.19 -2.29
N LEU A 42 3.21 -7.71 -2.71
CA LEU A 42 3.46 -7.29 -4.09
C LEU A 42 3.31 -8.47 -5.06
N GLN A 43 3.94 -9.60 -4.74
CA GLN A 43 3.82 -10.83 -5.54
C GLN A 43 2.36 -11.29 -5.62
N ASP A 44 1.67 -11.36 -4.49
CA ASP A 44 0.24 -11.70 -4.43
C ASP A 44 -0.62 -10.75 -5.27
N THR A 45 -0.29 -9.45 -5.27
CA THR A 45 -0.98 -8.43 -6.06
C THR A 45 -0.87 -8.73 -7.55
N PHE A 46 0.34 -8.97 -8.04
CA PHE A 46 0.55 -9.24 -9.47
C PHE A 46 0.05 -10.62 -9.89
N LEU A 47 0.08 -11.61 -9.01
CA LEU A 47 -0.58 -12.91 -9.26
C LEU A 47 -2.11 -12.76 -9.40
N LYS A 48 -2.74 -11.96 -8.54
CA LYS A 48 -4.18 -11.64 -8.66
C LYS A 48 -4.47 -10.80 -9.91
N ALA A 49 -3.60 -9.85 -10.25
CA ALA A 49 -3.70 -9.07 -11.49
C ALA A 49 -3.64 -9.99 -12.71
N TYR A 50 -2.69 -10.92 -12.75
CA TYR A 50 -2.58 -11.91 -13.82
C TYR A 50 -3.87 -12.71 -14.01
N LYS A 51 -4.40 -13.26 -12.92
CA LYS A 51 -5.64 -14.08 -12.96
C LYS A 51 -6.88 -13.30 -13.41
N ASN A 52 -6.92 -12.00 -13.14
CA ASN A 52 -8.09 -11.14 -13.36
C ASN A 52 -7.92 -10.15 -14.51
N TYR A 53 -6.82 -10.20 -15.27
CA TYR A 53 -6.54 -9.21 -16.32
C TYR A 53 -7.66 -9.17 -17.38
N ASN A 54 -8.24 -10.31 -17.73
CA ASN A 54 -9.36 -10.38 -18.69
C ASN A 54 -10.61 -9.62 -18.22
N GLN A 55 -10.71 -9.28 -16.93
CA GLN A 55 -11.82 -8.50 -16.36
C GLN A 55 -11.49 -7.00 -16.28
N PHE A 56 -10.27 -6.61 -16.66
CA PHE A 56 -9.89 -5.21 -16.72
C PHE A 56 -10.61 -4.52 -17.89
N ARG A 57 -11.52 -3.58 -17.57
CA ARG A 57 -12.41 -2.94 -18.55
C ARG A 57 -11.89 -1.60 -19.07
N ASN A 58 -10.68 -1.19 -18.72
CA ASN A 58 -10.15 0.16 -19.01
C ASN A 58 -11.01 1.34 -18.48
N ASP A 59 -11.86 1.09 -17.49
CA ASP A 59 -12.66 2.14 -16.84
C ASP A 59 -11.82 3.05 -15.93
N ALA A 60 -10.57 2.66 -15.68
CA ALA A 60 -9.57 3.37 -14.92
C ALA A 60 -8.18 3.09 -15.50
N SER A 61 -7.16 3.85 -15.09
CA SER A 61 -5.78 3.51 -15.44
C SER A 61 -5.38 2.15 -14.84
N GLU A 62 -4.45 1.46 -15.51
CA GLU A 62 -3.88 0.20 -15.03
C GLU A 62 -3.34 0.32 -13.61
N LEU A 63 -2.70 1.44 -13.30
CA LEU A 63 -2.16 1.73 -11.97
C LEU A 63 -3.27 1.88 -10.91
N THR A 64 -4.39 2.52 -11.24
CA THR A 64 -5.54 2.60 -10.36
C THR A 64 -6.15 1.22 -10.10
N TRP A 65 -6.25 0.40 -11.13
CA TRP A 65 -6.72 -0.97 -11.02
C TRP A 65 -5.77 -1.83 -10.17
N LEU A 66 -4.46 -1.75 -10.39
CA LEU A 66 -3.45 -2.44 -9.59
C LEU A 66 -3.50 -2.00 -8.11
N ARG A 67 -3.67 -0.70 -7.82
CA ARG A 67 -3.84 -0.20 -6.44
C ARG A 67 -5.07 -0.78 -5.75
N LYS A 68 -6.19 -0.96 -6.47
CA LYS A 68 -7.38 -1.64 -5.92
C LYS A 68 -7.08 -3.09 -5.54
N ILE A 69 -6.34 -3.81 -6.37
CA ILE A 69 -5.93 -5.18 -6.07
C ILE A 69 -5.00 -5.20 -4.87
N ALA A 70 -3.96 -4.37 -4.87
CA ALA A 70 -2.99 -4.25 -3.79
C ALA A 70 -3.68 -3.92 -2.46
N ARG A 71 -4.60 -2.95 -2.47
CA ARG A 71 -5.42 -2.61 -1.31
C ARG A 71 -6.15 -3.82 -0.73
N ASN A 72 -6.84 -4.58 -1.57
CA ASN A 72 -7.57 -5.75 -1.12
C ASN A 72 -6.61 -6.80 -0.52
N VAL A 73 -5.45 -7.02 -1.13
CA VAL A 73 -4.41 -7.93 -0.63
C VAL A 73 -3.92 -7.49 0.75
N VAL A 74 -3.62 -6.20 0.93
CA VAL A 74 -3.17 -5.62 2.21
C VAL A 74 -4.25 -5.74 3.29
N TYR A 75 -5.51 -5.44 2.98
CA TYR A 75 -6.59 -5.56 3.96
C TYR A 75 -6.89 -7.02 4.32
N ASP A 76 -6.76 -7.95 3.39
CA ASP A 76 -6.84 -9.38 3.65
C ASP A 76 -5.70 -9.85 4.59
N TYR A 77 -4.49 -9.31 4.40
CA TYR A 77 -3.37 -9.55 5.31
C TYR A 77 -3.66 -9.02 6.71
N PHE A 78 -4.09 -7.76 6.87
CA PHE A 78 -4.42 -7.20 8.18
C PHE A 78 -5.54 -7.97 8.89
N ARG A 79 -6.55 -8.42 8.15
CA ARG A 79 -7.63 -9.24 8.71
C ARG A 79 -7.11 -10.57 9.23
N ARG A 80 -6.24 -11.25 8.47
CA ARG A 80 -5.60 -12.51 8.90
C ARG A 80 -4.68 -12.30 10.09
N LYS A 81 -3.84 -11.27 10.07
CA LYS A 81 -2.93 -10.92 11.18
C LYS A 81 -3.70 -10.70 12.48
N LYS A 82 -4.79 -9.95 12.44
CA LYS A 82 -5.66 -9.73 13.60
C LYS A 82 -6.25 -11.03 14.14
N LEU A 83 -6.63 -11.98 13.28
CA LEU A 83 -7.13 -13.29 13.71
C LEU A 83 -6.02 -14.12 14.38
N ILE A 84 -4.78 -14.06 13.89
CA ILE A 84 -3.63 -14.77 14.44
C ILE A 84 -3.22 -14.22 15.81
N GLU A 85 -3.30 -12.89 16.01
CA GLU A 85 -3.00 -12.24 17.30
C GLU A 85 -3.94 -12.69 18.43
N PHE A 86 -5.15 -13.19 18.09
CA PHE A 86 -6.07 -13.80 19.05
C PHE A 86 -5.73 -15.26 19.40
N ILE A 87 -4.77 -15.89 18.72
CA ILE A 87 -4.32 -17.26 18.99
C ILE A 87 -2.97 -17.18 19.71
N PRO A 88 -2.85 -17.49 21.02
CA PRO A 88 -1.65 -17.22 21.84
C PRO A 88 -0.37 -17.92 21.39
N PHE A 89 -0.42 -18.85 20.43
CA PHE A 89 0.68 -19.78 20.10
C PHE A 89 1.39 -19.50 18.76
N LEU A 90 1.00 -18.49 17.97
CA LEU A 90 1.54 -18.22 16.62
C LEU A 90 2.17 -16.83 16.52
N LYS A 91 3.16 -16.53 17.37
CA LYS A 91 4.04 -15.36 17.13
C LYS A 91 5.17 -15.78 16.19
N SER A 92 5.04 -15.48 14.89
CA SER A 92 6.15 -15.58 13.96
C SER A 92 7.14 -14.45 14.19
N HIS A 93 8.42 -14.76 14.27
CA HIS A 93 9.50 -13.79 14.26
C HIS A 93 9.64 -13.26 12.82
N GLU A 94 9.24 -12.01 12.59
CA GLU A 94 9.48 -11.32 11.34
C GLU A 94 10.96 -10.87 11.32
N GLN A 95 11.76 -11.48 10.46
CA GLN A 95 13.12 -11.01 10.16
C GLN A 95 13.04 -9.90 9.13
N THR A 96 13.60 -8.76 9.44
CA THR A 96 13.68 -7.60 8.55
C THR A 96 14.93 -7.71 7.67
N VAL A 97 14.76 -7.89 6.38
CA VAL A 97 15.82 -7.75 5.39
C VAL A 97 15.75 -6.32 4.84
N LYS A 98 16.89 -5.63 4.73
CA LYS A 98 16.95 -4.23 4.24
C LYS A 98 17.01 -4.23 2.72
N SER A 99 16.20 -3.40 2.06
CA SER A 99 16.24 -3.12 0.62
C SER A 99 16.39 -1.64 0.32
N ASP A 100 16.61 -1.33 -0.95
CA ASP A 100 16.74 0.02 -1.49
C ASP A 100 15.58 0.96 -1.11
N ALA A 101 14.39 0.44 -0.82
CA ALA A 101 13.24 1.24 -0.44
C ALA A 101 13.30 1.70 1.02
N ILE A 102 13.83 0.87 1.91
CA ILE A 102 14.12 1.25 3.31
C ILE A 102 15.29 2.22 3.33
N GLU A 103 16.36 1.96 2.56
CA GLU A 103 17.50 2.84 2.46
C GLU A 103 17.07 4.25 2.06
N PHE A 104 16.21 4.39 1.03
CA PHE A 104 15.64 5.68 0.63
C PHE A 104 14.85 6.41 1.73
N ILE A 105 14.16 5.68 2.63
CA ILE A 105 13.43 6.27 3.75
C ILE A 105 14.40 6.62 4.89
N LEU A 106 15.38 5.76 5.17
CA LEU A 106 16.34 5.94 6.27
C LEU A 106 17.44 6.97 6.00
N GLU A 107 17.70 7.28 4.71
CA GLU A 107 18.68 8.31 4.33
C GLU A 107 18.28 9.74 4.73
N ASN A 108 17.00 9.96 5.06
CA ASN A 108 16.49 11.29 5.43
C ASN A 108 15.68 11.20 6.72
N GLU A 109 16.15 11.92 7.75
CA GLU A 109 15.52 11.95 9.08
C GLU A 109 14.04 12.36 9.01
N GLU A 110 13.70 13.39 8.22
CA GLU A 110 12.30 13.84 8.06
C GLU A 110 11.40 12.76 7.45
N ARG A 111 11.94 11.94 6.54
CA ARG A 111 11.17 10.80 5.95
C ARG A 111 10.94 9.70 6.95
N LYS A 112 11.94 9.43 7.78
CA LYS A 112 11.85 8.45 8.84
C LYS A 112 10.81 8.88 9.88
N GLU A 113 10.85 10.12 10.33
CA GLU A 113 9.86 10.68 11.25
C GLU A 113 8.43 10.61 10.66
N LEU A 114 8.27 10.99 9.38
CA LEU A 114 6.98 10.86 8.71
C LEU A 114 6.51 9.41 8.65
N PHE A 115 7.40 8.47 8.33
CA PHE A 115 7.10 7.05 8.27
C PHE A 115 6.66 6.51 9.63
N ASP A 116 7.38 6.88 10.71
CA ASP A 116 7.05 6.52 12.08
C ASP A 116 5.73 7.15 12.54
N ALA A 117 5.48 8.41 12.20
CA ALA A 117 4.21 9.07 12.49
C ALA A 117 3.03 8.42 11.76
N LEU A 118 3.23 8.02 10.50
CA LEU A 118 2.21 7.27 9.75
C LEU A 118 1.91 5.91 10.39
N SER A 119 2.90 5.25 11.04
CA SER A 119 2.72 3.98 11.72
C SER A 119 1.67 4.04 12.83
N LYS A 120 1.62 5.16 13.53
CA LYS A 120 0.73 5.40 14.68
C LYS A 120 -0.71 5.72 14.25
N LEU A 121 -0.96 5.96 12.97
CA LEU A 121 -2.30 6.25 12.46
C LEU A 121 -3.12 4.96 12.25
N LYS A 122 -4.46 5.10 12.35
CA LYS A 122 -5.38 4.07 11.87
C LYS A 122 -5.14 3.81 10.38
N VAL A 123 -5.26 2.55 9.95
CA VAL A 123 -4.95 2.11 8.56
C VAL A 123 -5.65 2.97 7.50
N ASN A 124 -6.94 3.25 7.66
CA ASN A 124 -7.71 4.07 6.72
C ASN A 124 -7.24 5.54 6.67
N HIS A 125 -6.79 6.11 7.81
CA HIS A 125 -6.20 7.45 7.85
C HIS A 125 -4.85 7.47 7.13
N ARG A 126 -3.99 6.50 7.43
CA ARG A 126 -2.70 6.31 6.76
C ARG A 126 -2.88 6.17 5.25
N GLU A 127 -3.78 5.31 4.81
CA GLU A 127 -4.04 5.05 3.41
C GLU A 127 -4.48 6.31 2.64
N VAL A 128 -5.41 7.08 3.19
CA VAL A 128 -5.84 8.35 2.57
C VAL A 128 -4.68 9.33 2.46
N LEU A 129 -3.81 9.45 3.47
CA LEU A 129 -2.65 10.33 3.41
C LEU A 129 -1.62 9.85 2.38
N ILE A 130 -1.37 8.55 2.29
CA ILE A 130 -0.47 7.99 1.27
C ILE A 130 -0.98 8.38 -0.13
N LEU A 131 -2.23 8.06 -0.45
CA LEU A 131 -2.80 8.32 -1.77
C LEU A 131 -2.85 9.83 -2.09
N ARG A 132 -3.26 10.66 -1.13
CA ARG A 132 -3.49 12.09 -1.35
C ARG A 132 -2.24 12.95 -1.24
N LYS A 133 -1.29 12.61 -0.36
CA LYS A 133 -0.15 13.46 -0.02
C LYS A 133 1.19 12.92 -0.52
N ILE A 134 1.37 11.61 -0.50
CA ILE A 134 2.61 10.98 -1.00
C ILE A 134 2.49 10.71 -2.50
N GLU A 135 1.38 10.10 -2.93
CA GLU A 135 1.14 9.76 -4.34
C GLU A 135 0.44 10.88 -5.14
N GLN A 136 0.02 11.95 -4.48
CA GLN A 136 -0.58 13.16 -5.07
C GLN A 136 -1.81 12.91 -5.95
N LEU A 137 -2.55 11.83 -5.69
CA LEU A 137 -3.76 11.51 -6.45
C LEU A 137 -4.89 12.51 -6.15
N SER A 138 -5.79 12.72 -7.11
CA SER A 138 -7.01 13.52 -6.92
C SER A 138 -7.96 12.86 -5.89
N ILE A 139 -8.95 13.62 -5.42
CA ILE A 139 -9.98 13.08 -4.53
C ILE A 139 -10.78 11.99 -5.25
N GLU A 140 -11.07 12.18 -6.52
CA GLU A 140 -11.81 11.28 -7.38
C GLU A 140 -11.07 9.96 -7.59
N GLU A 141 -9.77 10.01 -7.93
CA GLU A 141 -8.92 8.83 -8.06
C GLU A 141 -8.81 8.07 -6.74
N THR A 142 -8.61 8.82 -5.64
CA THR A 142 -8.56 8.24 -4.28
C THR A 142 -9.88 7.57 -3.94
N ALA A 143 -11.01 8.22 -4.20
CA ALA A 143 -12.34 7.65 -3.98
C ALA A 143 -12.55 6.37 -4.79
N GLN A 144 -12.09 6.37 -6.05
CA GLN A 144 -12.16 5.20 -6.92
C GLN A 144 -11.33 4.02 -6.40
N ILE A 145 -10.10 4.27 -5.91
CA ILE A 145 -9.22 3.24 -5.34
C ILE A 145 -9.84 2.67 -4.06
N LEU A 146 -10.34 3.55 -3.18
CA LEU A 146 -10.87 3.17 -1.88
C LEU A 146 -12.28 2.54 -1.96
N GLY A 147 -12.99 2.72 -3.07
CA GLY A 147 -14.41 2.36 -3.19
C GLY A 147 -15.30 3.24 -2.30
N TRP A 148 -14.92 4.52 -2.10
CA TRP A 148 -15.63 5.48 -1.29
C TRP A 148 -16.21 6.60 -2.16
N ASN A 149 -17.15 7.38 -1.59
CA ASN A 149 -17.52 8.66 -2.18
C ASN A 149 -16.48 9.74 -1.84
N THR A 150 -16.46 10.81 -2.64
CA THR A 150 -15.51 11.93 -2.50
C THR A 150 -15.62 12.64 -1.15
N GLU A 151 -16.83 12.75 -0.61
CA GLU A 151 -17.07 13.38 0.69
C GLU A 151 -16.41 12.59 1.83
N LYS A 152 -16.50 11.26 1.80
CA LYS A 152 -15.81 10.39 2.77
C LYS A 152 -14.29 10.53 2.67
N VAL A 153 -13.73 10.67 1.45
CA VAL A 153 -12.30 10.91 1.25
C VAL A 153 -11.89 12.23 1.91
N LYS A 154 -12.61 13.34 1.63
CA LYS A 154 -12.35 14.67 2.21
C LYS A 154 -12.39 14.65 3.73
N ASN A 155 -13.45 14.06 4.30
CA ASN A 155 -13.64 13.97 5.74
C ASN A 155 -12.56 13.13 6.41
N THR A 156 -12.22 11.95 5.84
CA THR A 156 -11.17 11.09 6.37
C THR A 156 -9.80 11.75 6.23
N GLN A 157 -9.50 12.44 5.13
CA GLN A 157 -8.25 13.20 4.96
C GLN A 157 -8.10 14.27 6.04
N ARG A 158 -9.16 15.05 6.33
CA ARG A 158 -9.15 16.06 7.39
C ARG A 158 -8.87 15.45 8.76
N GLN A 159 -9.57 14.34 9.09
CA GLN A 159 -9.35 13.61 10.34
C GLN A 159 -7.94 13.06 10.44
N ALA A 160 -7.41 12.51 9.35
CA ALA A 160 -6.06 11.95 9.28
C ALA A 160 -4.98 13.03 9.50
N ILE A 161 -5.13 14.20 8.87
CA ILE A 161 -4.21 15.33 9.08
C ILE A 161 -4.24 15.81 10.53
N ASN A 162 -5.43 15.90 11.13
CA ASN A 162 -5.56 16.31 12.54
C ASN A 162 -4.94 15.27 13.49
N ALA A 163 -5.10 13.96 13.18
CA ALA A 163 -4.47 12.91 13.96
C ALA A 163 -2.94 12.94 13.83
N LEU A 164 -2.43 13.15 12.60
CA LEU A 164 -0.99 13.26 12.35
C LEU A 164 -0.37 14.46 13.10
N ARG A 165 -1.04 15.62 13.09
CA ARG A 165 -0.58 16.81 13.84
C ARG A 165 -0.48 16.57 15.35
N LYS A 166 -1.43 15.81 15.92
CA LYS A 166 -1.37 15.46 17.35
C LYS A 166 -0.18 14.55 17.67
N ILE A 167 0.11 13.59 16.78
CA ILE A 167 1.27 12.71 16.95
C ILE A 167 2.57 13.52 16.85
N TRP A 168 2.66 14.45 15.91
CA TRP A 168 3.85 15.29 15.71
C TRP A 168 4.11 16.24 16.88
N LYS A 169 3.08 16.92 17.38
CA LYS A 169 3.20 17.80 18.55
C LYS A 169 3.49 17.05 19.85
N GLY A 170 3.01 15.81 20.00
CA GLY A 170 3.34 14.99 21.17
C GLY A 170 4.78 14.49 21.21
N VAL A 171 5.54 14.59 20.11
CA VAL A 171 6.99 14.35 20.08
C VAL A 171 7.77 15.58 20.51
N GLU A 172 7.25 16.81 20.26
CA GLU A 172 7.85 18.06 20.69
C GLU A 172 7.68 18.35 22.19
N ASP A 173 6.66 17.77 22.83
CA ASP A 173 6.39 17.97 24.26
C ASP A 173 7.13 16.96 25.18
N ASP A 174 7.81 15.94 24.61
CA ASP A 174 8.55 14.90 25.35
C ASP A 174 10.09 15.12 25.32
N GLU A 175 10.61 16.23 24.73
CA GLU A 175 12.01 16.69 24.80
C GLU A 175 12.15 17.87 25.78
#